data_42c41b841d865f5e89a563359fb3ac6d
#
_entry.id   42c41b841d865f5e89a563359fb3ac6d
#
_cell.length_a   1.000
_cell.length_b   1.000
_cell.length_c   1.000
_cell.angle_alpha   90.00
_cell.angle_beta   90.00
_cell.angle_gamma   90.00
#
_symmetry.space_group_name_H-M   'P 1'
#
loop_
_entity.id
_entity.type
_entity.pdbx_description
1 polymer ?
#
loop_
_entity_poly.entity_id
_entity_poly.type
_entity_poly.pdbx_seq_one_letter_code
_entity_poly.pdbx_strand_id
1 'polypeptide(L)'
;MKRGKLPPFFYPTFTLKFFTLNFKLYTKMKFFIDTANLAQIKEAADLGVLDGVTTNPSLMAKEGIKGDAAVLQHYKKICELVDGDISAEVIATDYEGMIKEGKILAALHENIVVKIPMIKEGIKAIKYFSDNGIRTNCTLIFSSGQALLAAKAGATYVSPFIGRLDDISQDGLALIEEIRLIFDNYGYPTEILAASVRHTQHLLQCAQIGADVVTCPLNVITALLNHPLTDSGLKTFLADHAKANA
;
A
#
# COMPACT_ATOMS: atom_id res chain seq x y z
N MET A 1 28.72 1.72 79.65
CA MET A 1 29.00 1.83 78.23
C MET A 1 27.82 1.23 77.38
N LYS A 2 26.95 2.09 76.87
CA LYS A 2 25.80 1.68 76.05
C LYS A 2 26.21 1.81 74.57
N ARG A 3 26.20 0.69 73.84
CA ARG A 3 26.46 0.66 72.36
C ARG A 3 25.21 1.14 71.62
N GLY A 4 25.33 2.33 70.95
CA GLY A 4 24.28 2.84 70.10
C GLY A 4 24.16 2.00 68.79
N LYS A 5 22.95 1.64 68.50
CA LYS A 5 22.59 1.02 67.17
C LYS A 5 22.46 2.12 66.13
N LEU A 6 23.20 2.02 65.02
CA LEU A 6 23.05 2.85 63.83
C LEU A 6 21.71 2.54 63.15
N PRO A 7 21.01 3.53 62.57
CA PRO A 7 19.76 3.31 61.84
C PRO A 7 20.04 2.68 60.46
N PRO A 8 19.07 1.93 59.93
CA PRO A 8 19.24 1.28 58.62
C PRO A 8 19.25 2.30 57.49
N PHE A 9 20.25 2.20 56.62
CA PHE A 9 20.34 2.98 55.40
C PHE A 9 19.21 2.58 54.46
N PHE A 10 18.30 3.53 54.13
CA PHE A 10 17.33 3.42 53.06
C PHE A 10 18.04 3.62 51.72
N TYR A 11 18.24 2.59 50.93
CA TYR A 11 18.58 2.72 49.51
C TYR A 11 17.31 3.00 48.73
N PRO A 12 17.20 4.12 47.98
CA PRO A 12 16.07 4.30 47.07
C PRO A 12 16.25 3.29 45.93
N THR A 13 15.29 2.40 45.79
CA THR A 13 15.17 1.54 44.60
C THR A 13 14.89 2.44 43.38
N PHE A 14 15.92 2.71 42.60
CA PHE A 14 15.76 3.31 41.28
C PHE A 14 15.09 2.28 40.36
N THR A 15 13.79 2.41 40.17
CA THR A 15 13.07 1.71 39.12
C THR A 15 13.50 2.32 37.80
N LEU A 16 14.44 1.67 37.10
CA LEU A 16 14.75 1.99 35.70
C LEU A 16 13.47 1.79 34.90
N LYS A 17 12.75 2.86 34.58
CA LYS A 17 11.77 2.83 33.51
C LYS A 17 12.56 2.62 32.21
N PHE A 18 12.55 1.40 31.68
CA PHE A 18 12.96 1.14 30.31
C PHE A 18 12.06 1.96 29.41
N PHE A 19 12.57 3.07 28.89
CA PHE A 19 12.04 3.70 27.70
C PHE A 19 12.28 2.70 26.57
N THR A 20 11.27 1.92 26.24
CA THR A 20 11.22 1.24 24.94
C THR A 20 11.17 2.35 23.89
N LEU A 21 12.34 2.73 23.35
CA LEU A 21 12.38 3.45 22.09
C LEU A 21 11.67 2.52 21.08
N ASN A 22 10.45 2.88 20.69
CA ASN A 22 9.83 2.34 19.53
C ASN A 22 10.66 2.77 18.32
N PHE A 23 11.66 1.96 17.94
CA PHE A 23 12.30 2.08 16.66
C PHE A 23 11.21 1.78 15.62
N LYS A 24 10.64 2.83 15.03
CA LYS A 24 9.85 2.69 13.81
C LYS A 24 10.82 2.08 12.80
N LEU A 25 10.66 0.79 12.51
CA LEU A 25 11.36 0.16 11.39
C LEU A 25 10.87 0.90 10.14
N TYR A 26 11.73 1.74 9.58
CA TYR A 26 11.43 2.43 8.33
C TYR A 26 11.30 1.37 7.24
N THR A 27 10.08 1.07 6.87
CA THR A 27 9.81 0.25 5.69
C THR A 27 10.04 1.10 4.44
N LYS A 28 10.58 0.49 3.38
CA LYS A 28 10.67 1.18 2.09
C LYS A 28 9.28 1.38 1.54
N MET A 29 9.01 2.56 0.94
CA MET A 29 7.78 2.77 0.20
C MET A 29 7.70 1.78 -0.96
N LYS A 30 6.55 1.11 -1.09
CA LYS A 30 6.29 0.15 -2.16
C LYS A 30 5.65 0.82 -3.36
N PHE A 31 6.05 0.43 -4.55
CA PHE A 31 5.44 0.85 -5.80
C PHE A 31 4.59 -0.28 -6.38
N PHE A 32 3.29 -0.03 -6.49
CA PHE A 32 2.36 -0.92 -7.17
C PHE A 32 1.92 -0.30 -8.49
N ILE A 33 1.66 -1.15 -9.49
CA ILE A 33 1.04 -0.72 -10.74
C ILE A 33 -0.47 -0.96 -10.69
N ASP A 34 -1.25 0.05 -11.12
CA ASP A 34 -2.73 -0.02 -11.18
C ASP A 34 -3.19 -0.34 -12.60
N THR A 35 -3.19 -1.63 -12.94
CA THR A 35 -3.57 -2.11 -14.28
C THR A 35 -3.91 -3.60 -14.28
N ALA A 36 -4.69 -4.05 -15.26
CA ALA A 36 -4.89 -5.46 -15.59
C ALA A 36 -4.12 -5.88 -16.87
N ASN A 37 -3.39 -4.96 -17.51
CA ASN A 37 -2.65 -5.23 -18.74
C ASN A 37 -1.33 -5.94 -18.43
N LEU A 38 -1.19 -7.20 -18.87
CA LEU A 38 -0.01 -8.03 -18.60
C LEU A 38 1.29 -7.46 -19.20
N ALA A 39 1.21 -6.78 -20.34
CA ALA A 39 2.40 -6.17 -20.95
C ALA A 39 2.91 -4.99 -20.12
N GLN A 40 2.00 -4.13 -19.60
CA GLN A 40 2.36 -3.04 -18.70
C GLN A 40 2.92 -3.56 -17.37
N ILE A 41 2.35 -4.63 -16.82
CA ILE A 41 2.86 -5.26 -15.60
C ILE A 41 4.27 -5.78 -15.82
N LYS A 42 4.49 -6.47 -16.95
CA LYS A 42 5.83 -6.97 -17.31
C LYS A 42 6.84 -5.84 -17.48
N GLU A 43 6.47 -4.76 -18.19
CA GLU A 43 7.32 -3.58 -18.37
C GLU A 43 7.72 -2.95 -17.04
N ALA A 44 6.75 -2.80 -16.11
CA ALA A 44 7.04 -2.29 -14.77
C ALA A 44 7.94 -3.23 -13.96
N ALA A 45 7.74 -4.55 -14.07
CA ALA A 45 8.57 -5.55 -13.40
C ALA A 45 10.02 -5.54 -13.94
N ASP A 46 10.18 -5.39 -15.25
CA ASP A 46 11.50 -5.32 -15.91
C ASP A 46 12.34 -4.09 -15.46
N LEU A 47 11.70 -3.03 -14.92
CA LEU A 47 12.40 -1.92 -14.27
C LEU A 47 13.04 -2.29 -12.92
N GLY A 48 12.63 -3.40 -12.30
CA GLY A 48 13.17 -3.87 -11.02
C GLY A 48 12.74 -3.04 -9.79
N VAL A 49 11.68 -2.23 -9.90
CA VAL A 49 11.17 -1.36 -8.83
C VAL A 49 9.71 -1.64 -8.47
N LEU A 50 9.11 -2.68 -9.05
CA LEU A 50 7.72 -3.03 -8.82
C LEU A 50 7.60 -3.99 -7.62
N ASP A 51 6.74 -3.62 -6.65
CA ASP A 51 6.50 -4.37 -5.42
C ASP A 51 5.10 -5.03 -5.38
N GLY A 52 4.24 -4.74 -6.37
CA GLY A 52 2.90 -5.33 -6.42
C GLY A 52 1.99 -4.75 -7.49
N VAL A 53 0.75 -5.26 -7.51
CA VAL A 53 -0.26 -4.89 -8.52
C VAL A 53 -1.60 -4.63 -7.84
N THR A 54 -2.28 -3.57 -8.23
CA THR A 54 -3.70 -3.41 -7.96
C THR A 54 -4.50 -3.54 -9.26
N THR A 55 -5.63 -4.21 -9.15
CA THR A 55 -6.62 -4.28 -10.22
C THR A 55 -7.99 -3.87 -9.69
N ASN A 56 -8.94 -3.77 -10.60
CA ASN A 56 -10.36 -3.59 -10.27
C ASN A 56 -11.22 -4.08 -11.45
N PRO A 57 -12.54 -4.24 -11.28
CA PRO A 57 -13.43 -4.71 -12.33
C PRO A 57 -13.38 -3.88 -13.62
N SER A 58 -13.19 -2.56 -13.49
CA SER A 58 -13.11 -1.65 -14.65
C SER A 58 -11.83 -1.88 -15.46
N LEU A 59 -10.70 -2.13 -14.80
CA LEU A 59 -9.44 -2.46 -15.46
C LEU A 59 -9.50 -3.81 -16.15
N MET A 60 -10.09 -4.83 -15.51
CA MET A 60 -10.33 -6.13 -16.12
C MET A 60 -11.21 -6.02 -17.38
N ALA A 61 -12.29 -5.22 -17.29
CA ALA A 61 -13.18 -4.98 -18.43
C ALA A 61 -12.50 -4.29 -19.62
N LYS A 62 -11.58 -3.34 -19.34
CA LYS A 62 -10.75 -2.68 -20.38
C LYS A 62 -9.90 -3.66 -21.17
N GLU A 63 -9.36 -4.68 -20.52
CA GLU A 63 -8.57 -5.75 -21.16
C GLU A 63 -9.46 -6.83 -21.81
N GLY A 64 -10.78 -6.64 -21.82
CA GLY A 64 -11.72 -7.59 -22.42
C GLY A 64 -11.90 -8.89 -21.62
N ILE A 65 -11.45 -8.93 -20.38
CA ILE A 65 -11.54 -10.09 -19.49
C ILE A 65 -12.95 -10.16 -18.93
N LYS A 66 -13.69 -11.22 -19.27
CA LYS A 66 -15.11 -11.38 -18.91
C LYS A 66 -15.37 -12.76 -18.35
N GLY A 67 -16.18 -12.83 -17.31
CA GLY A 67 -16.59 -14.05 -16.64
C GLY A 67 -15.58 -14.55 -15.61
N ASP A 68 -16.09 -15.19 -14.56
CA ASP A 68 -15.33 -15.55 -13.36
C ASP A 68 -14.10 -16.41 -13.67
N ALA A 69 -14.25 -17.42 -14.53
CA ALA A 69 -13.13 -18.32 -14.88
C ALA A 69 -11.97 -17.56 -15.55
N ALA A 70 -12.29 -16.62 -16.47
CA ALA A 70 -11.27 -15.82 -17.16
C ALA A 70 -10.58 -14.84 -16.18
N VAL A 71 -11.34 -14.24 -15.28
CA VAL A 71 -10.81 -13.33 -14.23
C VAL A 71 -9.86 -14.09 -13.30
N LEU A 72 -10.26 -15.26 -12.79
CA LEU A 72 -9.40 -16.07 -11.92
C LEU A 72 -8.11 -16.52 -12.63
N GLN A 73 -8.22 -16.94 -13.90
CA GLN A 73 -7.05 -17.30 -14.69
C GLN A 73 -6.13 -16.10 -14.94
N HIS A 74 -6.71 -14.92 -15.13
CA HIS A 74 -5.93 -13.70 -15.32
C HIS A 74 -5.13 -13.33 -14.06
N TYR A 75 -5.74 -13.42 -12.86
CA TYR A 75 -5.02 -13.23 -11.61
C TYR A 75 -3.84 -14.19 -11.45
N LYS A 76 -3.99 -15.47 -11.82
CA LYS A 76 -2.87 -16.42 -11.81
C LYS A 76 -1.71 -15.97 -12.70
N LYS A 77 -2.01 -15.47 -13.92
CA LYS A 77 -0.97 -14.93 -14.81
C LYS A 77 -0.27 -13.70 -14.20
N ILE A 78 -0.99 -12.83 -13.50
CA ILE A 78 -0.36 -11.71 -12.80
C ILE A 78 0.56 -12.22 -11.69
N CYS A 79 0.15 -13.25 -10.92
CA CYS A 79 0.98 -13.87 -9.89
C CYS A 79 2.27 -14.50 -10.45
N GLU A 80 2.24 -14.99 -11.69
CA GLU A 80 3.43 -15.53 -12.38
C GLU A 80 4.44 -14.43 -12.80
N LEU A 81 3.98 -13.19 -12.96
CA LEU A 81 4.79 -12.06 -13.43
C LEU A 81 5.42 -11.24 -12.28
N VAL A 82 4.80 -11.24 -11.10
CA VAL A 82 5.18 -10.34 -10.01
C VAL A 82 5.31 -11.11 -8.71
N ASP A 83 6.50 -11.04 -8.13
CA ASP A 83 6.77 -11.54 -6.77
C ASP A 83 6.44 -10.41 -5.76
N GLY A 84 5.14 -10.25 -5.48
CA GLY A 84 4.63 -9.19 -4.61
C GLY A 84 3.11 -9.25 -4.46
N ASP A 85 2.55 -8.36 -3.66
CA ASP A 85 1.13 -8.38 -3.33
C ASP A 85 0.25 -7.98 -4.52
N ILE A 86 -0.82 -8.75 -4.75
CA ILE A 86 -1.77 -8.55 -5.85
C ILE A 86 -3.16 -8.37 -5.27
N SER A 87 -3.69 -7.16 -5.38
CA SER A 87 -5.04 -6.84 -4.92
C SER A 87 -6.09 -7.34 -5.92
N ALA A 88 -6.83 -8.38 -5.53
CA ALA A 88 -7.90 -9.01 -6.30
C ALA A 88 -9.26 -8.67 -5.69
N GLU A 89 -10.12 -7.95 -6.43
CA GLU A 89 -11.34 -7.35 -5.91
C GLU A 89 -12.55 -8.27 -6.02
N VAL A 90 -13.32 -8.39 -4.92
CA VAL A 90 -14.63 -9.05 -4.91
C VAL A 90 -15.68 -8.17 -5.59
N ILE A 91 -16.72 -8.80 -6.17
CA ILE A 91 -17.84 -8.12 -6.84
C ILE A 91 -19.07 -8.08 -5.95
N ALA A 92 -19.26 -9.10 -5.10
CA ALA A 92 -20.39 -9.15 -4.17
C ALA A 92 -20.44 -7.92 -3.27
N THR A 93 -21.64 -7.50 -2.92
CA THR A 93 -21.90 -6.37 -2.01
C THR A 93 -22.53 -6.80 -0.68
N ASP A 94 -22.90 -8.08 -0.56
CA ASP A 94 -23.37 -8.70 0.67
C ASP A 94 -22.25 -9.52 1.34
N TYR A 95 -22.39 -9.74 2.65
CA TYR A 95 -21.37 -10.42 3.46
C TYR A 95 -21.04 -11.83 2.96
N GLU A 96 -22.07 -12.66 2.73
CA GLU A 96 -21.89 -14.07 2.35
C GLU A 96 -21.23 -14.21 0.99
N GLY A 97 -21.64 -13.37 0.03
CA GLY A 97 -21.03 -13.28 -1.29
C GLY A 97 -19.56 -12.88 -1.20
N MET A 98 -19.22 -11.84 -0.44
CA MET A 98 -17.84 -11.41 -0.23
C MET A 98 -16.96 -12.51 0.38
N ILE A 99 -17.48 -13.25 1.38
CA ILE A 99 -16.74 -14.35 1.99
C ILE A 99 -16.49 -15.47 0.99
N LYS A 100 -17.50 -15.82 0.20
CA LYS A 100 -17.38 -16.86 -0.84
C LYS A 100 -16.35 -16.49 -1.91
N GLU A 101 -16.48 -15.31 -2.49
CA GLU A 101 -15.58 -14.82 -3.54
C GLU A 101 -14.16 -14.62 -3.00
N GLY A 102 -14.02 -13.99 -1.83
CA GLY A 102 -12.72 -13.72 -1.24
C GLY A 102 -11.93 -14.99 -0.90
N LYS A 103 -12.59 -16.07 -0.43
CA LYS A 103 -11.95 -17.38 -0.24
C LYS A 103 -11.43 -17.97 -1.55
N ILE A 104 -12.21 -17.86 -2.63
CA ILE A 104 -11.80 -18.33 -3.94
C ILE A 104 -10.57 -17.55 -4.43
N LEU A 105 -10.57 -16.23 -4.29
CA LEU A 105 -9.46 -15.38 -4.68
C LEU A 105 -8.21 -15.69 -3.84
N ALA A 106 -8.32 -15.74 -2.52
CA ALA A 106 -7.20 -16.03 -1.62
C ALA A 106 -6.56 -17.40 -1.87
N ALA A 107 -7.33 -18.37 -2.35
CA ALA A 107 -6.83 -19.71 -2.66
C ALA A 107 -6.05 -19.79 -3.99
N LEU A 108 -6.01 -18.73 -4.81
CA LEU A 108 -5.30 -18.72 -6.09
C LEU A 108 -3.78 -18.72 -5.92
N HIS A 109 -3.27 -17.90 -5.00
CA HIS A 109 -1.85 -17.72 -4.75
C HIS A 109 -1.63 -16.99 -3.41
N GLU A 110 -0.50 -17.23 -2.75
CA GLU A 110 -0.12 -16.57 -1.48
C GLU A 110 0.03 -15.05 -1.58
N ASN A 111 0.35 -14.52 -2.76
CA ASN A 111 0.47 -13.09 -3.03
C ASN A 111 -0.88 -12.38 -3.15
N ILE A 112 -2.00 -13.11 -3.21
CA ILE A 112 -3.31 -12.48 -3.31
C ILE A 112 -3.70 -11.79 -2.01
N VAL A 113 -4.08 -10.53 -2.15
CA VAL A 113 -4.72 -9.71 -1.13
C VAL A 113 -6.14 -9.43 -1.57
N VAL A 114 -7.12 -9.90 -0.80
CA VAL A 114 -8.53 -9.77 -1.17
C VAL A 114 -8.97 -8.31 -1.03
N LYS A 115 -9.35 -7.69 -2.14
CA LYS A 115 -9.78 -6.28 -2.15
C LYS A 115 -11.27 -6.17 -1.93
N ILE A 116 -11.68 -5.39 -0.93
CA ILE A 116 -13.03 -5.34 -0.39
C ILE A 116 -13.49 -3.88 -0.29
N PRO A 117 -14.70 -3.53 -0.80
CA PRO A 117 -15.19 -2.15 -0.75
C PRO A 117 -15.52 -1.71 0.68
N MET A 118 -15.32 -0.40 0.95
CA MET A 118 -15.61 0.25 2.24
C MET A 118 -17.11 0.44 2.46
N ILE A 119 -17.80 -0.65 2.71
CA ILE A 119 -19.24 -0.67 3.10
C ILE A 119 -19.42 -1.49 4.37
N LYS A 120 -20.59 -1.41 4.98
CA LYS A 120 -20.89 -2.10 6.25
C LYS A 120 -20.59 -3.60 6.19
N GLU A 121 -21.05 -4.28 5.15
CA GLU A 121 -20.81 -5.71 4.95
C GLU A 121 -19.34 -5.99 4.62
N GLY A 122 -18.65 -5.07 3.95
CA GLY A 122 -17.21 -5.14 3.69
C GLY A 122 -16.39 -5.10 4.97
N ILE A 123 -16.72 -4.25 5.93
CA ILE A 123 -16.02 -4.21 7.24
C ILE A 123 -16.18 -5.53 8.00
N LYS A 124 -17.36 -6.14 7.97
CA LYS A 124 -17.57 -7.47 8.57
C LYS A 124 -16.74 -8.54 7.87
N ALA A 125 -16.66 -8.49 6.53
CA ALA A 125 -15.88 -9.42 5.75
C ALA A 125 -14.37 -9.26 6.02
N ILE A 126 -13.86 -8.03 6.11
CA ILE A 126 -12.47 -7.74 6.49
C ILE A 126 -12.14 -8.35 7.85
N LYS A 127 -13.02 -8.14 8.85
CA LYS A 127 -12.81 -8.73 10.18
C LYS A 127 -12.77 -10.27 10.12
N TYR A 128 -13.69 -10.89 9.38
CA TYR A 128 -13.69 -12.33 9.20
C TYR A 128 -12.38 -12.83 8.55
N PHE A 129 -11.93 -12.18 7.48
CA PHE A 129 -10.70 -12.56 6.78
C PHE A 129 -9.47 -12.37 7.67
N SER A 130 -9.39 -11.27 8.40
CA SER A 130 -8.30 -11.01 9.37
C SER A 130 -8.22 -12.10 10.43
N ASP A 131 -9.37 -12.52 11.00
CA ASP A 131 -9.43 -13.59 12.01
C ASP A 131 -9.04 -14.97 11.44
N ASN A 132 -9.10 -15.14 10.12
CA ASN A 132 -8.73 -16.37 9.42
C ASN A 132 -7.38 -16.28 8.69
N GLY A 133 -6.57 -15.25 8.95
CA GLY A 133 -5.23 -15.10 8.38
C GLY A 133 -5.19 -14.74 6.89
N ILE A 134 -6.32 -14.28 6.34
CA ILE A 134 -6.40 -13.84 4.93
C ILE A 134 -6.20 -12.33 4.87
N ARG A 135 -5.24 -11.90 4.06
CA ARG A 135 -4.89 -10.49 3.90
C ARG A 135 -5.94 -9.76 3.06
N THR A 136 -6.24 -8.51 3.47
CA THR A 136 -7.27 -7.71 2.81
C THR A 136 -6.80 -6.30 2.49
N ASN A 137 -7.33 -5.73 1.39
CA ASN A 137 -7.19 -4.33 1.01
C ASN A 137 -8.56 -3.66 0.99
N CYS A 138 -8.83 -2.78 1.98
CA CYS A 138 -10.08 -2.02 2.00
C CYS A 138 -10.05 -0.89 0.99
N THR A 139 -10.88 -0.97 -0.04
CA THR A 139 -10.91 0.01 -1.16
C THR A 139 -12.10 0.98 -1.06
N LEU A 140 -12.08 2.02 -1.91
CA LEU A 140 -13.08 3.09 -1.93
C LEU A 140 -13.14 3.88 -0.62
N ILE A 141 -11.97 4.25 -0.12
CA ILE A 141 -11.83 5.08 1.07
C ILE A 141 -11.71 6.54 0.68
N PHE A 142 -12.57 7.38 1.28
CA PHE A 142 -12.67 8.82 1.02
C PHE A 142 -12.68 9.66 2.31
N SER A 143 -12.47 9.04 3.48
CA SER A 143 -12.30 9.74 4.76
C SER A 143 -11.40 8.97 5.71
N SER A 144 -10.75 9.69 6.62
CA SER A 144 -9.91 9.11 7.67
C SER A 144 -10.70 8.23 8.64
N GLY A 145 -11.98 8.53 8.87
CA GLY A 145 -12.88 7.70 9.67
C GLY A 145 -13.14 6.32 9.03
N GLN A 146 -13.28 6.25 7.70
CA GLN A 146 -13.38 4.99 6.96
C GLN A 146 -12.09 4.17 7.10
N ALA A 147 -10.93 4.80 6.92
CA ALA A 147 -9.64 4.13 7.08
C ALA A 147 -9.46 3.58 8.50
N LEU A 148 -9.83 4.35 9.52
CA LEU A 148 -9.77 3.91 10.91
C LEU A 148 -10.67 2.69 11.18
N LEU A 149 -11.89 2.64 10.64
CA LEU A 149 -12.79 1.48 10.77
C LEU A 149 -12.17 0.24 10.11
N ALA A 150 -11.60 0.38 8.91
CA ALA A 150 -10.95 -0.72 8.20
C ALA A 150 -9.72 -1.24 8.96
N ALA A 151 -8.89 -0.35 9.50
CA ALA A 151 -7.74 -0.73 10.32
C ALA A 151 -8.15 -1.46 11.60
N LYS A 152 -9.22 -0.99 12.29
CA LYS A 152 -9.78 -1.68 13.46
C LYS A 152 -10.36 -3.06 13.13
N ALA A 153 -10.84 -3.27 11.91
CA ALA A 153 -11.29 -4.57 11.43
C ALA A 153 -10.12 -5.51 11.06
N GLY A 154 -8.88 -5.02 11.00
CA GLY A 154 -7.68 -5.79 10.70
C GLY A 154 -7.31 -5.84 9.21
N ALA A 155 -7.71 -4.83 8.44
CA ALA A 155 -7.26 -4.71 7.05
C ALA A 155 -5.73 -4.64 6.98
N THR A 156 -5.11 -5.35 6.03
CA THR A 156 -3.68 -5.24 5.74
C THR A 156 -3.37 -3.91 5.07
N TYR A 157 -4.19 -3.52 4.09
CA TYR A 157 -4.11 -2.26 3.37
C TYR A 157 -5.42 -1.49 3.46
N VAL A 158 -5.31 -0.15 3.44
CA VAL A 158 -6.41 0.76 3.14
C VAL A 158 -6.05 1.54 1.87
N SER A 159 -6.99 1.64 0.92
CA SER A 159 -6.79 2.35 -0.34
C SER A 159 -7.59 3.66 -0.37
N PRO A 160 -7.07 4.78 0.17
CA PRO A 160 -7.65 6.11 -0.01
C PRO A 160 -7.46 6.59 -1.46
N PHE A 161 -8.52 7.16 -2.03
CA PHE A 161 -8.60 7.57 -3.43
C PHE A 161 -8.34 9.05 -3.59
N ILE A 162 -7.07 9.47 -3.71
CA ILE A 162 -6.67 10.86 -3.76
C ILE A 162 -7.21 11.59 -5.00
N GLY A 163 -6.98 11.09 -6.20
CA GLY A 163 -7.37 11.78 -7.42
C GLY A 163 -8.89 11.90 -7.63
N ARG A 164 -9.71 11.02 -7.02
CA ARG A 164 -11.18 11.19 -7.03
C ARG A 164 -11.66 12.29 -6.09
N LEU A 165 -10.95 12.57 -5.01
CA LEU A 165 -11.22 13.73 -4.16
C LEU A 165 -10.86 15.01 -4.90
N ASP A 166 -9.73 15.05 -5.61
CA ASP A 166 -9.34 16.20 -6.42
C ASP A 166 -10.37 16.50 -7.54
N ASP A 167 -10.97 15.44 -8.13
CA ASP A 167 -12.02 15.60 -9.16
C ASP A 167 -13.26 16.38 -8.63
N ILE A 168 -13.47 16.42 -7.31
CA ILE A 168 -14.56 17.17 -6.66
C ILE A 168 -14.04 18.37 -5.85
N SER A 169 -12.84 18.85 -6.16
CA SER A 169 -12.21 19.99 -5.51
C SER A 169 -11.95 19.82 -3.99
N GLN A 170 -11.68 18.59 -3.57
CA GLN A 170 -11.18 18.28 -2.23
C GLN A 170 -9.71 17.88 -2.31
N ASP A 171 -8.93 18.24 -1.30
CA ASP A 171 -7.51 17.88 -1.24
C ASP A 171 -7.36 16.38 -0.88
N GLY A 172 -7.03 15.56 -1.88
CA GLY A 172 -6.85 14.13 -1.69
C GLY A 172 -5.61 13.78 -0.86
N LEU A 173 -4.59 14.62 -0.86
CA LEU A 173 -3.37 14.40 -0.07
C LEU A 173 -3.58 14.69 1.40
N ALA A 174 -4.41 15.66 1.77
CA ALA A 174 -4.81 15.90 3.15
C ALA A 174 -5.43 14.63 3.79
N LEU A 175 -6.17 13.82 3.01
CA LEU A 175 -6.68 12.52 3.49
C LEU A 175 -5.55 11.57 3.86
N ILE A 176 -4.46 11.50 3.08
CA ILE A 176 -3.29 10.66 3.39
C ILE A 176 -2.63 11.12 4.69
N GLU A 177 -2.44 12.43 4.85
CA GLU A 177 -1.86 13.03 6.07
C GLU A 177 -2.67 12.68 7.32
N GLU A 178 -3.99 12.84 7.26
CA GLU A 178 -4.89 12.48 8.38
C GLU A 178 -4.79 11.01 8.75
N ILE A 179 -4.83 10.11 7.75
CA ILE A 179 -4.74 8.66 7.99
C ILE A 179 -3.38 8.32 8.60
N ARG A 180 -2.29 8.86 8.07
CA ARG A 180 -0.94 8.63 8.59
C ARG A 180 -0.81 9.06 10.05
N LEU A 181 -1.30 10.25 10.36
CA LEU A 181 -1.29 10.76 11.74
C LEU A 181 -2.09 9.85 12.69
N ILE A 182 -3.27 9.40 12.28
CA ILE A 182 -4.08 8.50 13.09
C ILE A 182 -3.38 7.16 13.29
N PHE A 183 -2.84 6.57 12.22
CA PHE A 183 -2.19 5.27 12.31
C PHE A 183 -0.93 5.32 13.16
N ASP A 184 -0.13 6.39 13.05
CA ASP A 184 1.06 6.59 13.88
C ASP A 184 0.72 6.80 15.37
N ASN A 185 -0.34 7.56 15.69
CA ASN A 185 -0.77 7.81 17.05
C ASN A 185 -1.16 6.53 17.80
N TYR A 186 -1.71 5.55 17.13
CA TYR A 186 -2.22 4.32 17.72
C TYR A 186 -1.43 3.06 17.34
N GLY A 187 -0.38 3.20 16.53
CA GLY A 187 0.47 2.09 16.11
C GLY A 187 -0.28 1.02 15.29
N TYR A 188 -1.20 1.43 14.41
CA TYR A 188 -1.88 0.49 13.53
C TYR A 188 -0.88 -0.13 12.54
N PRO A 189 -0.87 -1.47 12.40
CA PRO A 189 -0.01 -2.15 11.43
C PRO A 189 -0.54 -2.07 9.98
N THR A 190 -1.76 -1.55 9.80
CA THR A 190 -2.40 -1.38 8.49
C THR A 190 -1.60 -0.40 7.65
N GLU A 191 -1.25 -0.79 6.44
CA GLU A 191 -0.50 0.03 5.49
C GLU A 191 -1.42 0.94 4.67
N ILE A 192 -0.98 2.17 4.42
CA ILE A 192 -1.66 3.16 3.57
C ILE A 192 -1.22 2.92 2.12
N LEU A 193 -2.13 2.41 1.29
CA LEU A 193 -1.95 2.21 -0.14
C LEU A 193 -2.65 3.35 -0.89
N ALA A 194 -1.94 4.45 -1.14
CA ALA A 194 -2.48 5.60 -1.86
C ALA A 194 -2.89 5.21 -3.29
N ALA A 195 -4.16 5.40 -3.62
CA ALA A 195 -4.78 4.98 -4.87
C ALA A 195 -5.39 6.15 -5.66
N SER A 196 -5.78 5.88 -6.92
CA SER A 196 -6.28 6.93 -7.82
C SER A 196 -5.25 8.04 -8.07
N VAL A 197 -3.97 7.68 -8.10
CA VAL A 197 -2.85 8.57 -8.39
C VAL A 197 -2.86 8.94 -9.86
N ARG A 198 -2.73 10.25 -10.17
CA ARG A 198 -2.87 10.77 -11.53
C ARG A 198 -1.56 11.23 -12.17
N HIS A 199 -0.58 11.64 -11.37
CA HIS A 199 0.68 12.23 -11.86
C HIS A 199 1.80 12.05 -10.83
N THR A 200 3.04 12.36 -11.25
CA THR A 200 4.25 12.20 -10.43
C THR A 200 4.23 12.99 -9.12
N GLN A 201 3.58 14.18 -9.10
CA GLN A 201 3.49 14.99 -7.87
C GLN A 201 2.66 14.27 -6.79
N HIS A 202 1.56 13.60 -7.14
CA HIS A 202 0.82 12.78 -6.19
C HIS A 202 1.72 11.70 -5.57
N LEU A 203 2.51 11.00 -6.40
CA LEU A 203 3.42 9.97 -5.92
C LEU A 203 4.47 10.55 -4.97
N LEU A 204 5.12 11.65 -5.35
CA LEU A 204 6.18 12.28 -4.54
C LEU A 204 5.63 12.83 -3.21
N GLN A 205 4.46 13.43 -3.23
CA GLN A 205 3.82 13.96 -2.02
C GLN A 205 3.35 12.82 -1.10
N CYS A 206 2.81 11.72 -1.64
CA CYS A 206 2.53 10.51 -0.86
C CYS A 206 3.79 9.97 -0.17
N ALA A 207 4.94 9.96 -0.88
CA ALA A 207 6.22 9.56 -0.31
C ALA A 207 6.67 10.50 0.82
N GLN A 208 6.49 11.81 0.67
CA GLN A 208 6.85 12.81 1.68
C GLN A 208 5.97 12.70 2.94
N ILE A 209 4.68 12.40 2.77
CA ILE A 209 3.73 12.20 3.87
C ILE A 209 4.01 10.88 4.61
N GLY A 210 4.58 9.88 3.91
CA GLY A 210 4.86 8.57 4.49
C GLY A 210 3.76 7.54 4.23
N ALA A 211 3.09 7.61 3.06
CA ALA A 211 2.29 6.49 2.58
C ALA A 211 3.18 5.25 2.41
N ASP A 212 2.69 4.08 2.82
CA ASP A 212 3.47 2.85 2.79
C ASP A 212 3.56 2.28 1.36
N VAL A 213 2.53 2.51 0.56
CA VAL A 213 2.41 2.04 -0.83
C VAL A 213 1.76 3.13 -1.68
N VAL A 214 2.20 3.27 -2.91
CA VAL A 214 1.50 4.04 -3.96
C VAL A 214 1.18 3.10 -5.12
N THR A 215 -0.09 3.07 -5.53
CA THR A 215 -0.47 2.41 -6.77
C THR A 215 -0.85 3.43 -7.84
N CYS A 216 -0.27 3.30 -9.02
CA CYS A 216 -0.46 4.25 -10.11
C CYS A 216 -0.31 3.60 -11.50
N PRO A 217 -0.80 4.23 -12.56
CA PRO A 217 -0.55 3.77 -13.91
C PRO A 217 0.94 3.75 -14.27
N LEU A 218 1.35 2.88 -15.20
CA LEU A 218 2.74 2.74 -15.65
C LEU A 218 3.39 4.07 -16.04
N ASN A 219 2.66 4.92 -16.76
CA ASN A 219 3.17 6.21 -17.22
C ASN A 219 3.55 7.17 -16.06
N VAL A 220 2.97 7.02 -14.88
CA VAL A 220 3.36 7.82 -13.70
C VAL A 220 4.70 7.34 -13.15
N ILE A 221 4.93 6.02 -13.12
CA ILE A 221 6.21 5.43 -12.69
C ILE A 221 7.32 5.82 -13.67
N THR A 222 7.10 5.62 -14.98
CA THR A 222 8.10 5.91 -16.00
C THR A 222 8.40 7.39 -16.14
N ALA A 223 7.41 8.27 -15.86
CA ALA A 223 7.62 9.71 -15.88
C ALA A 223 8.61 10.21 -14.80
N LEU A 224 8.85 9.45 -13.73
CA LEU A 224 9.89 9.77 -12.74
C LEU A 224 11.31 9.72 -13.32
N LEU A 225 11.52 9.01 -14.42
CA LEU A 225 12.82 8.92 -15.10
C LEU A 225 13.15 10.18 -15.90
N ASN A 226 12.14 10.98 -16.26
CA ASN A 226 12.30 12.09 -17.20
C ASN A 226 12.82 13.35 -16.50
N HIS A 227 14.02 13.78 -16.86
CA HIS A 227 14.58 15.05 -16.40
C HIS A 227 15.48 15.69 -17.47
N PRO A 228 15.23 16.96 -17.88
CA PRO A 228 16.00 17.61 -18.94
C PRO A 228 17.50 17.67 -18.68
N LEU A 229 17.91 17.81 -17.42
CA LEU A 229 19.33 17.82 -17.04
C LEU A 229 19.99 16.44 -17.13
N THR A 230 19.24 15.37 -16.94
CA THR A 230 19.73 14.00 -17.15
C THR A 230 20.05 13.77 -18.62
N ASP A 231 19.13 14.18 -19.52
CA ASP A 231 19.31 14.06 -20.97
C ASP A 231 20.49 14.88 -21.47
N SER A 232 20.60 16.14 -21.05
CA SER A 232 21.71 17.02 -21.43
C SER A 232 23.03 16.56 -20.84
N GLY A 233 23.05 16.10 -19.60
CA GLY A 233 24.22 15.56 -18.92
C GLY A 233 24.77 14.31 -19.63
N LEU A 234 23.88 13.36 -19.94
CA LEU A 234 24.26 12.14 -20.67
C LEU A 234 24.85 12.48 -22.06
N LYS A 235 24.22 13.41 -22.80
CA LYS A 235 24.73 13.88 -24.09
C LYS A 235 26.14 14.48 -23.97
N THR A 236 26.38 15.28 -22.93
CA THR A 236 27.70 15.86 -22.67
C THR A 236 28.73 14.79 -22.36
N PHE A 237 28.43 13.85 -21.46
CA PHE A 237 29.33 12.77 -21.09
C PHE A 237 29.74 11.90 -22.30
N LEU A 238 28.79 11.57 -23.17
CA LEU A 238 29.04 10.80 -24.37
C LEU A 238 29.97 11.56 -25.37
N ALA A 239 29.71 12.88 -25.53
CA ALA A 239 30.53 13.72 -26.38
C ALA A 239 31.99 13.86 -25.88
N ASP A 240 32.18 14.02 -24.58
CA ASP A 240 33.49 14.15 -23.96
C ASP A 240 34.26 12.80 -24.00
N HIS A 241 33.56 11.69 -23.77
CA HIS A 241 34.16 10.36 -23.94
C HIS A 241 34.65 10.12 -25.38
N ALA A 242 33.83 10.49 -26.36
CA ALA A 242 34.24 10.34 -27.78
C ALA A 242 35.47 11.18 -28.12
N LYS A 243 35.59 12.42 -27.60
CA LYS A 243 36.78 13.28 -27.80
C LYS A 243 38.03 12.71 -27.13
N ALA A 244 37.89 12.11 -25.95
CA ALA A 244 39.03 11.55 -25.21
C ALA A 244 39.63 10.27 -25.86
N ASN A 245 38.87 9.62 -26.76
CA ASN A 245 39.23 8.38 -27.43
C ASN A 245 39.47 8.56 -28.94
N ALA A 246 39.48 9.77 -29.45
CA ALA A 246 39.79 10.16 -30.82
C ALA A 246 41.26 10.66 -30.91
#